data_e041017faf5bec78b385953f596e15f8
#
_entry.id   e041017faf5bec78b385953f596e15f8
#
_cell.length_a   1.000
_cell.length_b   1.000
_cell.length_c   1.000
_cell.angle_alpha   90.00
_cell.angle_beta   90.00
_cell.angle_gamma   90.00
#
_symmetry.space_group_name_H-M   'P 1'
#
loop_
_entity.id
_entity.type
_entity.pdbx_description
1 polymer ?
#
loop_
_entity_poly.entity_id
_entity_poly.type
_entity_poly.pdbx_seq_one_letter_code
_entity_poly.pdbx_strand_id
1 'polypeptide(L)'
;MNIIKINDNSNKLFYIGGVVRDELLGRESLDVDITYVGNAIEYCSKFGEVVQVNPDFGTVRVAIPSHPSLCDTHSPIGTRGEVTVDFASTRSESYPKKGHLPVVEKIGCSLREDVMRRDFTINALAKSVTTGEIVDYVGGLEDLKNKKLRVLHDESFIDDPTRIIRGLKFATRFGFELEEHTKKLQDEYLVNINYDMSYKRVKKELIETFQPYYTPHPSYGHPLPVGARGGVTFQKFIDQKIYKLVTPNDVEIPKVNVEGLVKKYCTPHPSPLPVGARGEEKPPSCSAAIWLIYVGILGDLSRLPLTKIEQKILDDVPKEVLKSDFELYKTFQNARIETILLYAILKDEVGARHYLDDLREIKLDITGKDLQTLGIKPSPKYQVIFDEVLKAKLQNPKITKTDEIEIAKKYLSD
;
A
#
# COMPACT_ATOMS: atom_id res chain seq x y z
N MET A 1 10.56 15.71 19.06
CA MET A 1 11.08 14.64 18.21
C MET A 1 12.41 14.17 18.76
N ASN A 2 12.54 12.92 19.20
CA ASN A 2 13.83 12.38 19.68
C ASN A 2 14.69 12.02 18.46
N ILE A 3 15.37 13.02 17.90
CA ILE A 3 16.36 12.81 16.85
C ILE A 3 17.54 12.09 17.52
N ILE A 4 17.98 10.98 16.93
CA ILE A 4 19.15 10.23 17.40
C ILE A 4 20.33 11.18 17.46
N LYS A 5 20.92 11.36 18.65
CA LYS A 5 22.13 12.17 18.80
C LYS A 5 23.34 11.34 18.37
N ILE A 6 23.87 11.64 17.21
CA ILE A 6 25.12 11.06 16.72
C ILE A 6 26.23 12.04 17.09
N ASN A 7 27.20 11.58 17.88
CA ASN A 7 28.38 12.38 18.19
C ASN A 7 29.34 12.39 17.00
N ASP A 8 29.14 13.37 16.13
CA ASP A 8 29.97 13.58 14.96
C ASP A 8 30.46 15.02 14.88
N ASN A 9 31.75 15.20 14.71
CA ASN A 9 32.40 16.51 14.58
C ASN A 9 32.85 16.81 13.13
N SER A 10 32.44 15.96 12.17
CA SER A 10 32.89 16.13 10.77
C SER A 10 32.21 17.28 10.03
N ASN A 11 31.06 17.75 10.51
CA ASN A 11 30.18 18.68 9.79
C ASN A 11 29.74 18.18 8.41
N LYS A 12 29.82 16.86 8.17
CA LYS A 12 29.51 16.20 6.90
C LYS A 12 28.29 15.29 6.96
N LEU A 13 27.66 15.15 8.15
CA LEU A 13 26.42 14.39 8.32
C LEU A 13 25.22 15.31 8.30
N PHE A 14 24.22 14.92 7.53
CA PHE A 14 22.96 15.65 7.36
C PHE A 14 21.77 14.72 7.44
N TYR A 15 20.76 15.06 8.23
CA TYR A 15 19.41 14.55 8.02
C TYR A 15 18.92 15.05 6.66
N ILE A 16 18.20 14.23 5.90
CA ILE A 16 17.85 14.60 4.54
C ILE A 16 16.46 14.09 4.11
N GLY A 17 15.76 14.86 3.28
CA GLY A 17 14.52 14.43 2.66
C GLY A 17 13.33 14.39 3.60
N GLY A 18 12.68 13.22 3.71
CA GLY A 18 11.43 13.03 4.44
C GLY A 18 11.48 13.45 5.89
N VAL A 19 12.56 13.13 6.59
CA VAL A 19 12.73 13.45 8.02
C VAL A 19 12.78 14.96 8.26
N VAL A 20 13.48 15.71 7.42
CA VAL A 20 13.58 17.18 7.55
C VAL A 20 12.24 17.84 7.22
N ARG A 21 11.60 17.42 6.13
CA ARG A 21 10.27 17.91 5.74
C ARG A 21 9.24 17.64 6.85
N ASP A 22 9.18 16.42 7.39
CA ASP A 22 8.16 16.03 8.36
C ASP A 22 8.39 16.77 9.70
N GLU A 23 9.65 17.00 10.11
CA GLU A 23 9.98 17.85 11.26
C GLU A 23 9.47 19.29 11.08
N LEU A 24 9.72 19.91 9.91
CA LEU A 24 9.26 21.26 9.59
C LEU A 24 7.73 21.38 9.52
N LEU A 25 7.04 20.27 9.20
CA LEU A 25 5.58 20.20 9.22
C LEU A 25 5.02 19.86 10.61
N GLY A 26 5.86 19.71 11.65
CA GLY A 26 5.44 19.32 12.99
C GLY A 26 4.90 17.89 13.05
N ARG A 27 5.37 16.99 12.18
CA ARG A 27 4.96 15.58 12.08
C ARG A 27 6.07 14.66 12.55
N GLU A 28 5.71 13.51 13.09
CA GLU A 28 6.69 12.46 13.36
C GLU A 28 7.12 11.81 12.03
N SER A 29 8.42 11.68 11.85
CA SER A 29 9.01 10.88 10.79
C SER A 29 9.34 9.49 11.34
N LEU A 30 8.98 8.47 10.59
CA LEU A 30 9.22 7.07 10.96
C LEU A 30 10.57 6.58 10.43
N ASP A 31 11.07 7.20 9.37
CA ASP A 31 12.36 6.88 8.77
C ASP A 31 13.33 8.03 8.99
N VAL A 32 14.49 7.71 9.50
CA VAL A 32 15.57 8.67 9.71
C VAL A 32 16.65 8.41 8.67
N ASP A 33 16.56 9.15 7.55
CA ASP A 33 17.59 9.13 6.52
C ASP A 33 18.70 10.11 6.87
N ILE A 34 19.93 9.61 6.97
CA ILE A 34 21.13 10.42 7.20
C ILE A 34 22.05 10.25 6.00
N THR A 35 22.52 11.37 5.44
CA THR A 35 23.53 11.35 4.39
C THR A 35 24.88 11.87 4.91
N TYR A 36 25.94 11.26 4.42
CA TYR A 36 27.33 11.68 4.67
C TYR A 36 27.94 12.22 3.39
N VAL A 37 28.52 13.41 3.47
CA VAL A 37 29.25 14.02 2.35
C VAL A 37 30.61 13.34 2.22
N GLY A 38 30.64 12.21 1.52
CA GLY A 38 31.75 11.29 1.40
C GLY A 38 31.28 9.85 1.24
N ASN A 39 32.17 8.90 1.55
CA ASN A 39 31.82 7.48 1.58
C ASN A 39 31.24 7.12 2.97
N ALA A 40 29.92 6.96 3.04
CA ALA A 40 29.23 6.62 4.28
C ALA A 40 29.59 5.22 4.79
N ILE A 41 29.86 4.27 3.92
CA ILE A 41 30.23 2.91 4.31
C ILE A 41 31.51 2.92 5.16
N GLU A 42 32.51 3.65 4.72
CA GLU A 42 33.78 3.76 5.48
C GLU A 42 33.63 4.58 6.76
N TYR A 43 32.91 5.70 6.67
CA TYR A 43 32.84 6.65 7.77
C TYR A 43 31.85 6.26 8.85
N CYS A 44 30.67 5.79 8.50
CA CYS A 44 29.58 5.59 9.45
C CYS A 44 29.64 4.24 10.14
N SER A 45 30.42 3.27 9.65
CA SER A 45 30.67 1.98 10.33
C SER A 45 31.27 2.14 11.73
N LYS A 46 31.87 3.27 12.03
CA LYS A 46 32.41 3.56 13.38
C LYS A 46 31.35 3.84 14.44
N PHE A 47 30.11 4.11 14.07
CA PHE A 47 29.05 4.48 15.00
C PHE A 47 28.38 3.28 15.70
N GLY A 48 28.57 2.07 15.20
CA GLY A 48 28.01 0.86 15.77
C GLY A 48 28.26 -0.39 14.93
N GLU A 49 27.48 -1.42 15.17
CA GLU A 49 27.57 -2.67 14.41
C GLU A 49 26.95 -2.52 13.01
N VAL A 50 27.70 -2.93 11.99
CA VAL A 50 27.21 -2.89 10.60
C VAL A 50 26.25 -4.05 10.36
N VAL A 51 24.98 -3.73 10.13
CA VAL A 51 23.92 -4.71 9.88
C VAL A 51 23.80 -5.06 8.39
N GLN A 52 23.93 -4.06 7.52
CA GLN A 52 23.77 -4.24 6.07
C GLN A 52 24.58 -3.20 5.30
N VAL A 53 25.16 -3.61 4.19
CA VAL A 53 25.88 -2.74 3.26
C VAL A 53 25.34 -2.94 1.85
N ASN A 54 25.17 -1.83 1.12
CA ASN A 54 24.88 -1.85 -0.31
C ASN A 54 25.90 -0.95 -1.03
N PRO A 55 27.00 -1.52 -1.53
CA PRO A 55 28.09 -0.77 -2.15
C PRO A 55 27.66 -0.02 -3.41
N ASP A 56 26.76 -0.59 -4.22
CA ASP A 56 26.33 -0.01 -5.50
C ASP A 56 25.64 1.35 -5.32
N PHE A 57 24.98 1.53 -4.17
CA PHE A 57 24.28 2.78 -3.81
C PHE A 57 25.00 3.58 -2.71
N GLY A 58 26.13 3.08 -2.22
CA GLY A 58 26.88 3.72 -1.14
C GLY A 58 26.11 3.84 0.16
N THR A 59 25.29 2.83 0.54
CA THR A 59 24.49 2.86 1.75
C THR A 59 24.94 1.81 2.76
N VAL A 60 24.82 2.16 4.05
CA VAL A 60 25.14 1.26 5.16
C VAL A 60 24.08 1.42 6.26
N ARG A 61 23.60 0.31 6.77
CA ARG A 61 22.75 0.24 7.97
C ARG A 61 23.58 -0.14 9.16
N VAL A 62 23.48 0.68 10.22
CA VAL A 62 24.30 0.51 11.45
C VAL A 62 23.36 0.42 12.66
N ALA A 63 23.57 -0.57 13.50
CA ALA A 63 22.95 -0.68 14.81
C ALA A 63 23.77 0.18 15.80
N ILE A 64 23.15 1.24 16.31
CA ILE A 64 23.79 2.19 17.23
C ILE A 64 23.27 1.90 18.63
N PRO A 65 24.16 1.79 19.66
CA PRO A 65 23.74 1.64 21.05
C PRO A 65 22.84 2.80 21.47
N SER A 66 21.64 2.51 21.99
CA SER A 66 20.75 3.55 22.51
C SER A 66 21.24 4.06 23.85
N HIS A 67 21.26 5.39 24.02
CA HIS A 67 21.55 6.00 25.32
C HIS A 67 20.42 5.64 26.32
N PRO A 68 20.70 5.37 27.60
CA PRO A 68 19.68 4.98 28.59
C PRO A 68 18.51 5.94 28.76
N SER A 69 18.63 7.20 28.33
CA SER A 69 17.56 8.21 28.38
C SER A 69 16.53 8.08 27.24
N LEU A 70 16.68 7.14 26.30
CA LEU A 70 15.77 6.88 25.18
C LEU A 70 14.91 5.63 25.38
N CYS A 71 14.93 5.02 26.58
CA CYS A 71 14.07 3.90 26.94
C CYS A 71 12.63 4.35 27.25
N ASP A 72 11.89 4.83 26.28
CA ASP A 72 10.42 4.89 26.34
C ASP A 72 9.82 3.72 25.54
N THR A 73 9.49 2.73 26.26
CA THR A 73 8.37 1.74 26.38
C THR A 73 7.68 1.16 25.17
N HIS A 74 8.03 1.36 23.89
CA HIS A 74 7.28 0.75 22.77
C HIS A 74 8.16 0.33 21.57
N SER A 75 9.19 -0.49 21.81
CA SER A 75 9.87 -1.20 20.72
C SER A 75 9.54 -2.69 20.78
N PRO A 76 8.84 -3.27 19.79
CA PRO A 76 8.34 -4.65 19.86
C PRO A 76 9.26 -5.70 19.27
N ILE A 77 10.57 -5.56 19.17
CA ILE A 77 11.45 -6.69 18.83
C ILE A 77 12.85 -6.49 19.47
N GLY A 78 13.02 -7.09 20.60
CA GLY A 78 14.11 -7.77 21.27
C GLY A 78 15.55 -7.54 20.90
N THR A 79 16.16 -6.50 21.33
CA THR A 79 17.40 -6.50 22.13
C THR A 79 17.46 -5.13 22.83
N ARG A 80 17.57 -5.14 24.14
CA ARG A 80 17.60 -3.91 24.93
C ARG A 80 18.73 -3.03 24.44
N GLY A 81 18.38 -1.87 23.83
CA GLY A 81 19.29 -0.75 23.74
C GLY A 81 19.94 -0.47 22.38
N GLU A 82 19.46 -0.98 21.24
CA GLU A 82 20.01 -0.64 19.92
C GLU A 82 18.96 -0.04 18.98
N VAL A 83 19.34 1.02 18.27
CA VAL A 83 18.54 1.65 17.22
C VAL A 83 19.26 1.50 15.90
N THR A 84 18.57 1.00 14.87
CA THR A 84 19.14 0.86 13.52
C THR A 84 18.98 2.16 12.75
N VAL A 85 20.05 2.66 12.15
CA VAL A 85 20.11 3.91 11.37
C VAL A 85 20.62 3.62 9.97
N ASP A 86 19.95 4.17 8.99
CA ASP A 86 20.36 4.09 7.58
C ASP A 86 21.21 5.32 7.21
N PHE A 87 22.45 5.06 6.82
CA PHE A 87 23.36 6.09 6.31
C PHE A 87 23.55 5.90 4.80
N ALA A 88 23.49 7.00 4.07
CA ALA A 88 23.76 7.03 2.65
C ALA A 88 24.96 7.95 2.35
N SER A 89 25.81 7.56 1.43
CA SER A 89 26.79 8.47 0.82
C SER A 89 26.06 9.50 -0.04
N THR A 90 26.54 10.74 -0.06
CA THR A 90 26.16 11.65 -1.14
C THR A 90 26.53 11.03 -2.48
N ARG A 91 25.67 11.13 -3.48
CA ARG A 91 25.92 10.58 -4.80
C ARG A 91 25.27 11.38 -5.91
N SER A 92 25.91 11.37 -7.07
CA SER A 92 25.31 11.82 -8.32
C SER A 92 24.76 10.63 -9.11
N GLU A 93 23.69 10.88 -9.83
CA GLU A 93 22.98 9.86 -10.61
C GLU A 93 22.71 10.40 -12.01
N SER A 94 22.69 9.50 -13.01
CA SER A 94 22.21 9.78 -14.36
C SER A 94 21.13 8.78 -14.77
N TYR A 95 20.37 9.14 -15.80
CA TYR A 95 19.32 8.29 -16.36
C TYR A 95 19.65 7.97 -17.83
N PRO A 96 20.63 7.09 -18.10
CA PRO A 96 20.97 6.71 -19.49
C PRO A 96 19.80 6.01 -20.17
N LYS A 97 18.97 5.30 -19.41
CA LYS A 97 17.69 4.76 -19.86
C LYS A 97 16.54 5.43 -19.12
N LYS A 98 15.85 6.35 -19.80
CA LYS A 98 14.71 7.09 -19.24
C LYS A 98 13.62 6.12 -18.75
N GLY A 99 12.96 6.44 -17.65
CA GLY A 99 11.91 5.60 -17.05
C GLY A 99 12.43 4.38 -16.25
N HIS A 100 13.72 4.15 -16.20
CA HIS A 100 14.35 3.03 -15.46
C HIS A 100 15.09 3.49 -14.21
N LEU A 101 15.77 2.56 -13.53
CA LEU A 101 16.64 2.90 -12.39
C LEU A 101 17.80 3.78 -12.86
N PRO A 102 18.14 4.81 -12.07
CA PRO A 102 19.32 5.61 -12.35
C PRO A 102 20.60 4.77 -12.17
N VAL A 103 21.65 5.24 -12.82
CA VAL A 103 23.01 4.76 -12.59
C VAL A 103 23.72 5.73 -11.66
N VAL A 104 24.40 5.20 -10.64
CA VAL A 104 25.24 6.00 -9.74
C VAL A 104 26.54 6.31 -10.46
N GLU A 105 26.77 7.59 -10.75
CA GLU A 105 27.97 8.06 -11.44
C GLU A 105 29.13 8.29 -10.48
N LYS A 106 28.84 8.82 -9.30
CA LYS A 106 29.85 9.14 -8.31
C LYS A 106 29.30 9.03 -6.91
N ILE A 107 30.03 8.37 -6.03
CA ILE A 107 29.81 8.34 -4.58
C ILE A 107 30.72 9.38 -3.92
N GLY A 108 30.21 10.10 -2.90
CA GLY A 108 30.93 11.14 -2.19
C GLY A 108 31.00 12.48 -2.93
N CYS A 109 29.98 12.81 -3.73
CA CYS A 109 29.82 14.12 -4.34
C CYS A 109 29.44 15.20 -3.32
N SER A 110 29.27 16.44 -3.74
CA SER A 110 28.78 17.52 -2.88
C SER A 110 27.33 17.29 -2.41
N LEU A 111 26.95 17.87 -1.27
CA LEU A 111 25.57 17.83 -0.79
C LEU A 111 24.60 18.43 -1.82
N ARG A 112 25.03 19.50 -2.53
CA ARG A 112 24.21 20.12 -3.58
C ARG A 112 23.91 19.15 -4.72
N GLU A 113 24.88 18.39 -5.19
CA GLU A 113 24.68 17.38 -6.24
C GLU A 113 23.73 16.29 -5.77
N ASP A 114 23.84 15.83 -4.51
CA ASP A 114 22.94 14.81 -3.97
C ASP A 114 21.48 15.29 -3.86
N VAL A 115 21.24 16.53 -3.46
CA VAL A 115 19.87 17.05 -3.38
C VAL A 115 19.25 17.27 -4.75
N MET A 116 20.04 17.65 -5.77
CA MET A 116 19.55 17.90 -7.14
C MET A 116 19.02 16.67 -7.89
N ARG A 117 19.39 15.44 -7.49
CA ARG A 117 18.87 14.20 -8.09
C ARG A 117 17.51 13.77 -7.53
N ARG A 118 17.00 14.41 -6.48
CA ARG A 118 15.77 14.04 -5.80
C ARG A 118 14.52 14.37 -6.62
N ASP A 119 13.35 14.00 -6.09
CA ASP A 119 12.08 14.13 -6.80
C ASP A 119 11.48 15.55 -6.71
N PHE A 120 11.33 16.08 -5.49
CA PHE A 120 10.68 17.37 -5.24
C PHE A 120 11.52 18.24 -4.31
N THR A 121 11.39 19.56 -4.45
CA THR A 121 12.11 20.55 -3.63
C THR A 121 11.92 20.33 -2.15
N ILE A 122 10.71 19.98 -1.70
CA ILE A 122 10.40 19.73 -0.29
C ILE A 122 11.10 18.48 0.27
N ASN A 123 11.58 17.59 -0.58
CA ASN A 123 12.35 16.39 -0.22
C ASN A 123 13.86 16.57 -0.46
N ALA A 124 14.28 17.76 -0.88
CA ALA A 124 15.67 18.12 -1.13
C ALA A 124 16.26 19.02 -0.02
N LEU A 125 15.55 19.11 1.11
CA LEU A 125 16.01 19.82 2.30
C LEU A 125 16.98 18.95 3.09
N ALA A 126 18.05 19.53 3.58
CA ALA A 126 19.01 18.89 4.46
C ALA A 126 19.13 19.66 5.78
N LYS A 127 19.44 18.96 6.89
CA LYS A 127 19.67 19.56 8.21
C LYS A 127 20.95 19.00 8.80
N SER A 128 21.90 19.87 9.11
CA SER A 128 23.17 19.46 9.73
C SER A 128 22.91 18.69 11.03
N VAL A 129 23.51 17.52 11.17
CA VAL A 129 23.44 16.74 12.42
C VAL A 129 24.16 17.47 13.55
N THR A 130 25.25 18.18 13.25
CA THR A 130 26.10 18.85 14.24
C THR A 130 25.52 20.19 14.69
N THR A 131 25.12 21.06 13.73
CA THR A 131 24.68 22.44 14.04
C THR A 131 23.17 22.59 14.12
N GLY A 132 22.40 21.66 13.54
CA GLY A 132 20.96 21.78 13.39
C GLY A 132 20.52 22.77 12.30
N GLU A 133 21.47 23.38 11.57
CA GLU A 133 21.19 24.32 10.52
C GLU A 133 20.55 23.63 9.31
N ILE A 134 19.53 24.27 8.73
CA ILE A 134 18.85 23.77 7.53
C ILE A 134 19.55 24.32 6.30
N VAL A 135 19.87 23.42 5.37
CA VAL A 135 20.47 23.74 4.07
C VAL A 135 19.42 23.55 2.99
N ASP A 136 19.10 24.60 2.28
CA ASP A 136 18.15 24.62 1.17
C ASP A 136 18.80 25.23 -0.08
N TYR A 137 19.07 24.40 -1.07
CA TYR A 137 19.67 24.84 -2.35
C TYR A 137 18.65 25.12 -3.44
N VAL A 138 17.35 24.78 -3.22
CA VAL A 138 16.36 24.65 -4.31
C VAL A 138 15.04 25.36 -4.01
N GLY A 139 14.93 26.05 -2.88
CA GLY A 139 13.71 26.75 -2.47
C GLY A 139 12.65 25.85 -1.84
N GLY A 140 13.05 24.70 -1.30
CA GLY A 140 12.15 23.74 -0.67
C GLY A 140 11.44 24.26 0.56
N LEU A 141 12.05 25.17 1.34
CA LEU A 141 11.42 25.83 2.50
C LEU A 141 10.24 26.71 2.06
N GLU A 142 10.40 27.47 0.98
CA GLU A 142 9.34 28.32 0.43
C GLU A 142 8.19 27.48 -0.14
N ASP A 143 8.51 26.44 -0.91
CA ASP A 143 7.52 25.51 -1.44
C ASP A 143 6.77 24.77 -0.31
N LEU A 144 7.46 24.40 0.77
CA LEU A 144 6.86 23.78 1.95
C LEU A 144 5.84 24.71 2.64
N LYS A 145 6.22 25.99 2.82
CA LYS A 145 5.36 27.03 3.39
C LYS A 145 4.14 27.29 2.52
N ASN A 146 4.32 27.33 1.20
CA ASN A 146 3.27 27.57 0.22
C ASN A 146 2.47 26.33 -0.16
N LYS A 147 2.80 25.15 0.44
CA LYS A 147 2.17 23.87 0.17
C LYS A 147 2.24 23.46 -1.30
N LYS A 148 3.38 23.69 -1.95
CA LYS A 148 3.61 23.36 -3.35
C LYS A 148 4.55 22.16 -3.50
N LEU A 149 4.30 21.37 -4.53
CA LEU A 149 5.15 20.29 -5.00
C LEU A 149 5.80 20.75 -6.30
N ARG A 150 7.10 21.01 -6.26
CA ARG A 150 7.90 21.45 -7.41
C ARG A 150 8.97 20.41 -7.69
N VAL A 151 9.09 19.98 -8.95
CA VAL A 151 10.22 19.15 -9.41
C VAL A 151 11.49 19.96 -9.49
N LEU A 152 12.65 19.29 -9.47
CA LEU A 152 13.95 19.94 -9.44
C LEU A 152 14.47 20.37 -10.82
N HIS A 153 13.94 19.75 -11.89
CA HIS A 153 14.30 20.05 -13.28
C HIS A 153 13.20 19.59 -14.25
N ASP A 154 13.21 20.14 -15.45
CA ASP A 154 12.16 19.93 -16.45
C ASP A 154 12.06 18.48 -16.96
N GLU A 155 13.18 17.74 -17.03
CA GLU A 155 13.19 16.34 -17.44
C GLU A 155 12.77 15.36 -16.33
N SER A 156 12.36 15.87 -15.17
CA SER A 156 12.14 15.06 -13.96
C SER A 156 11.18 13.88 -14.19
N PHE A 157 10.10 14.05 -14.93
CA PHE A 157 9.13 13.01 -15.25
C PHE A 157 9.56 12.13 -16.42
N ILE A 158 10.40 12.66 -17.31
CA ILE A 158 11.00 11.89 -18.40
C ILE A 158 12.03 10.90 -17.82
N ASP A 159 12.87 11.39 -16.91
CA ASP A 159 13.85 10.57 -16.20
C ASP A 159 13.20 9.46 -15.37
N ASP A 160 12.18 9.83 -14.61
CA ASP A 160 11.49 8.93 -13.69
C ASP A 160 9.98 9.21 -13.63
N PRO A 161 9.17 8.56 -14.47
CA PRO A 161 7.72 8.71 -14.47
C PRO A 161 7.05 8.33 -13.15
N THR A 162 7.72 7.52 -12.32
CA THR A 162 7.15 7.18 -11.00
C THR A 162 7.02 8.38 -10.08
N ARG A 163 7.75 9.47 -10.35
CA ARG A 163 7.61 10.75 -9.63
C ARG A 163 6.21 11.36 -9.78
N ILE A 164 5.47 11.07 -10.85
CA ILE A 164 4.08 11.49 -11.02
C ILE A 164 3.20 10.82 -9.95
N ILE A 165 3.34 9.51 -9.74
CA ILE A 165 2.59 8.78 -8.71
C ILE A 165 3.03 9.23 -7.31
N ARG A 166 4.32 9.48 -7.10
CA ARG A 166 4.86 10.05 -5.86
C ARG A 166 4.30 11.45 -5.59
N GLY A 167 4.16 12.27 -6.62
CA GLY A 167 3.52 13.58 -6.55
C GLY A 167 2.07 13.48 -6.08
N LEU A 168 1.28 12.56 -6.64
CA LEU A 168 -0.07 12.27 -6.19
C LEU A 168 -0.10 11.84 -4.72
N LYS A 169 0.80 10.92 -4.31
CA LYS A 169 0.94 10.46 -2.93
C LYS A 169 1.22 11.61 -1.97
N PHE A 170 2.17 12.49 -2.29
CA PHE A 170 2.52 13.63 -1.46
C PHE A 170 1.42 14.71 -1.46
N ALA A 171 0.83 15.01 -2.62
CA ALA A 171 -0.29 15.94 -2.73
C ALA A 171 -1.46 15.53 -1.83
N THR A 172 -1.75 14.23 -1.78
CA THR A 172 -2.81 13.70 -0.92
C THR A 172 -2.39 13.65 0.55
N ARG A 173 -1.16 13.15 0.83
CA ARG A 173 -0.67 12.99 2.21
C ARG A 173 -0.53 14.31 2.94
N PHE A 174 -0.10 15.39 2.27
CA PHE A 174 0.19 16.67 2.89
C PHE A 174 -0.90 17.72 2.64
N GLY A 175 -1.82 17.49 1.69
CA GLY A 175 -2.78 18.48 1.23
C GLY A 175 -2.10 19.56 0.40
N PHE A 176 -1.08 19.18 -0.37
CA PHE A 176 -0.32 20.08 -1.24
C PHE A 176 -0.83 20.01 -2.68
N GLU A 177 -0.43 20.98 -3.48
CA GLU A 177 -0.73 21.03 -4.91
C GLU A 177 0.58 21.04 -5.71
N LEU A 178 0.52 20.53 -6.95
CA LEU A 178 1.63 20.73 -7.88
C LEU A 178 1.80 22.22 -8.15
N GLU A 179 3.04 22.67 -8.19
CA GLU A 179 3.37 23.99 -8.68
C GLU A 179 3.04 24.07 -10.18
N GLU A 180 2.72 25.25 -10.70
CA GLU A 180 2.13 25.45 -12.05
C GLU A 180 3.00 24.85 -13.17
N HIS A 181 4.29 25.15 -13.18
CA HIS A 181 5.22 24.60 -14.17
C HIS A 181 5.35 23.08 -14.03
N THR A 182 5.44 22.57 -12.79
CA THR A 182 5.47 21.13 -12.51
C THR A 182 4.21 20.42 -13.01
N LYS A 183 3.05 21.06 -12.82
CA LYS A 183 1.77 20.53 -13.34
C LYS A 183 1.77 20.47 -14.86
N LYS A 184 2.27 21.50 -15.52
CA LYS A 184 2.40 21.53 -16.98
C LYS A 184 3.30 20.41 -17.49
N LEU A 185 4.47 20.20 -16.87
CA LEU A 185 5.38 19.10 -17.21
C LEU A 185 4.73 17.71 -17.04
N GLN A 186 3.94 17.54 -15.98
CA GLN A 186 3.17 16.30 -15.77
C GLN A 186 2.15 16.08 -16.89
N ASP A 187 1.37 17.11 -17.23
CA ASP A 187 0.33 17.01 -18.25
C ASP A 187 0.94 16.71 -19.63
N GLU A 188 2.04 17.39 -19.97
CA GLU A 188 2.78 17.14 -21.22
C GLU A 188 3.31 15.71 -21.30
N TYR A 189 3.87 15.18 -20.20
CA TYR A 189 4.34 13.81 -20.14
C TYR A 189 3.20 12.80 -20.30
N LEU A 190 2.06 13.05 -19.65
CA LEU A 190 0.89 12.14 -19.71
C LEU A 190 0.19 12.11 -21.07
N VAL A 191 0.44 13.10 -21.94
CA VAL A 191 0.00 13.09 -23.35
C VAL A 191 0.93 12.22 -24.19
N ASN A 192 2.23 12.18 -23.90
CA ASN A 192 3.25 11.49 -24.72
C ASN A 192 4.08 10.50 -23.88
N ILE A 193 3.42 9.52 -23.27
CA ILE A 193 4.06 8.57 -22.37
C ILE A 193 5.01 7.65 -23.14
N ASN A 194 6.26 7.61 -22.69
CA ASN A 194 7.15 6.52 -23.06
C ASN A 194 6.86 5.29 -22.17
N TYR A 195 6.26 4.27 -22.76
CA TYR A 195 5.92 3.02 -22.06
C TYR A 195 7.11 2.06 -21.85
N ASP A 196 8.31 2.37 -22.34
CA ASP A 196 9.54 1.66 -21.96
C ASP A 196 10.03 2.18 -20.60
N MET A 197 9.37 1.72 -19.55
CA MET A 197 9.68 2.11 -18.16
C MET A 197 9.65 0.91 -17.21
N SER A 198 10.21 1.09 -16.01
CA SER A 198 10.25 0.06 -14.97
C SER A 198 8.89 -0.13 -14.30
N TYR A 199 8.05 -1.00 -14.82
CA TYR A 199 6.74 -1.32 -14.23
C TYR A 199 6.81 -1.95 -12.83
N LYS A 200 7.96 -2.52 -12.45
CA LYS A 200 8.20 -2.93 -11.06
C LYS A 200 8.20 -1.74 -10.11
N ARG A 201 8.77 -0.60 -10.54
CA ARG A 201 8.77 0.65 -9.77
C ARG A 201 7.39 1.31 -9.77
N VAL A 202 6.73 1.35 -10.93
CA VAL A 202 5.34 1.84 -11.05
C VAL A 202 4.44 1.09 -10.08
N LYS A 203 4.48 -0.25 -10.10
CA LYS A 203 3.69 -1.08 -9.18
C LYS A 203 4.00 -0.76 -7.71
N LYS A 204 5.28 -0.60 -7.34
CA LYS A 204 5.68 -0.25 -5.98
C LYS A 204 5.02 1.06 -5.53
N GLU A 205 5.10 2.12 -6.34
CA GLU A 205 4.50 3.41 -5.99
C GLU A 205 2.95 3.34 -5.94
N LEU A 206 2.31 2.54 -6.80
CA LEU A 206 0.86 2.31 -6.74
C LEU A 206 0.45 1.62 -5.43
N ILE A 207 1.19 0.59 -5.02
CA ILE A 207 0.98 -0.08 -3.74
C ILE A 207 1.10 0.94 -2.59
N GLU A 208 2.17 1.72 -2.55
CA GLU A 208 2.40 2.73 -1.50
C GLU A 208 1.35 3.86 -1.51
N THR A 209 0.73 4.13 -2.67
CA THR A 209 -0.29 5.17 -2.81
C THR A 209 -1.67 4.69 -2.38
N PHE A 210 -2.05 3.45 -2.73
CA PHE A 210 -3.40 2.93 -2.54
C PHE A 210 -3.53 1.88 -1.43
N GLN A 211 -2.42 1.36 -0.90
CA GLN A 211 -2.46 0.46 0.23
C GLN A 211 -2.77 1.27 1.50
N PRO A 212 -3.90 1.06 2.19
CA PRO A 212 -4.11 1.67 3.48
C PRO A 212 -3.05 1.13 4.46
N TYR A 213 -2.50 2.00 5.29
CA TYR A 213 -1.41 1.70 6.23
C TYR A 213 -1.86 0.79 7.38
N TYR A 214 -2.34 -0.41 7.07
CA TYR A 214 -2.77 -1.41 8.05
C TYR A 214 -1.82 -2.61 8.18
N THR A 215 -0.83 -2.72 7.31
CA THR A 215 0.23 -3.69 7.55
C THR A 215 1.31 -2.99 8.37
N PRO A 216 1.67 -3.51 9.55
CA PRO A 216 2.91 -3.09 10.19
C PRO A 216 4.02 -3.42 9.18
N HIS A 217 4.55 -2.41 8.51
CA HIS A 217 5.81 -2.58 7.81
C HIS A 217 6.82 -2.99 8.88
N PRO A 218 7.70 -3.98 8.67
CA PRO A 218 8.67 -4.40 9.67
C PRO A 218 9.51 -3.24 10.24
N SER A 219 9.56 -2.09 9.52
CA SER A 219 10.22 -0.85 9.94
C SER A 219 9.30 0.18 10.60
N TYR A 220 7.97 -0.05 10.67
CA TYR A 220 7.01 0.96 11.15
C TYR A 220 6.20 0.39 12.32
N GLY A 221 6.61 0.73 13.54
CA GLY A 221 5.99 0.26 14.79
C GLY A 221 4.58 0.79 15.08
N HIS A 222 4.02 1.72 14.30
CA HIS A 222 2.69 2.29 14.53
C HIS A 222 1.92 2.53 13.24
N PRO A 223 0.61 2.20 13.19
CA PRO A 223 -0.25 2.60 12.09
C PRO A 223 -0.40 4.13 12.09
N LEU A 224 -0.10 4.77 10.96
CA LEU A 224 -0.45 6.17 10.77
C LEU A 224 -1.97 6.34 10.85
N PRO A 225 -2.50 7.42 11.47
CA PRO A 225 -3.93 7.61 11.60
C PRO A 225 -4.59 7.64 10.22
N VAL A 226 -5.51 6.72 10.01
CA VAL A 226 -6.36 6.64 8.82
C VAL A 226 -7.36 7.77 8.87
N GLY A 227 -6.96 8.93 8.42
CA GLY A 227 -7.86 10.04 8.18
C GLY A 227 -8.28 10.03 6.72
N ALA A 228 -9.55 9.91 6.41
CA ALA A 228 -10.35 10.45 5.29
C ALA A 228 -9.67 10.77 3.90
N ARG A 229 -8.55 10.13 3.51
CA ARG A 229 -7.72 10.56 2.39
C ARG A 229 -7.75 9.65 1.15
N GLY A 230 -8.28 8.44 1.26
CA GLY A 230 -8.36 7.50 0.15
C GLY A 230 -9.17 8.07 -1.02
N GLY A 231 -10.35 8.63 -0.75
CA GLY A 231 -11.26 9.15 -1.75
C GLY A 231 -10.68 10.23 -2.65
N VAL A 232 -9.97 11.13 -2.03
CA VAL A 232 -9.29 12.22 -2.76
C VAL A 232 -8.16 11.68 -3.63
N THR A 233 -7.47 10.62 -3.20
CA THR A 233 -6.34 10.03 -3.94
C THR A 233 -6.80 9.37 -5.23
N PHE A 234 -7.84 8.53 -5.15
CA PHE A 234 -8.35 7.82 -6.33
C PHE A 234 -8.98 8.79 -7.33
N GLN A 235 -9.80 9.73 -6.87
CA GLN A 235 -10.39 10.74 -7.76
C GLN A 235 -9.31 11.55 -8.49
N LYS A 236 -8.28 12.02 -7.79
CA LYS A 236 -7.15 12.72 -8.43
C LYS A 236 -6.38 11.85 -9.41
N PHE A 237 -6.19 10.55 -9.12
CA PHE A 237 -5.54 9.59 -10.00
C PHE A 237 -6.27 9.48 -11.35
N ILE A 238 -7.59 9.50 -11.31
CA ILE A 238 -8.43 9.48 -12.51
C ILE A 238 -8.47 10.85 -13.20
N ASP A 239 -8.83 11.92 -12.47
CA ASP A 239 -9.03 13.26 -13.04
C ASP A 239 -7.76 13.81 -13.69
N GLN A 240 -6.60 13.53 -13.11
CA GLN A 240 -5.31 13.92 -13.66
C GLN A 240 -4.77 12.93 -14.70
N LYS A 241 -5.55 11.90 -15.05
CA LYS A 241 -5.16 10.84 -16.01
C LYS A 241 -3.87 10.11 -15.67
N ILE A 242 -3.48 10.06 -14.39
CA ILE A 242 -2.25 9.38 -13.94
C ILE A 242 -2.32 7.88 -14.23
N TYR A 243 -3.53 7.30 -14.31
CA TYR A 243 -3.76 5.92 -14.72
C TYR A 243 -3.18 5.59 -16.11
N LYS A 244 -2.96 6.60 -16.96
CA LYS A 244 -2.32 6.41 -18.27
C LYS A 244 -0.90 5.83 -18.16
N LEU A 245 -0.23 5.96 -17.02
CA LEU A 245 1.04 5.28 -16.75
C LEU A 245 0.90 3.75 -16.70
N VAL A 246 -0.30 3.25 -16.41
CA VAL A 246 -0.60 1.82 -16.32
C VAL A 246 -1.15 1.28 -17.64
N THR A 247 -2.14 1.96 -18.21
CA THR A 247 -2.80 1.57 -19.46
C THR A 247 -2.97 2.76 -20.39
N PRO A 248 -2.72 2.62 -21.71
CA PRO A 248 -2.97 3.67 -22.68
C PRO A 248 -4.47 3.89 -22.95
N ASN A 249 -5.31 2.92 -22.58
CA ASN A 249 -6.74 2.94 -22.85
C ASN A 249 -7.43 4.02 -22.00
N ASP A 250 -8.51 4.58 -22.53
CA ASP A 250 -9.41 5.38 -21.71
C ASP A 250 -10.23 4.47 -20.80
N VAL A 251 -10.44 4.92 -19.57
CA VAL A 251 -11.14 4.16 -18.55
C VAL A 251 -12.48 4.80 -18.27
N GLU A 252 -13.54 3.99 -18.35
CA GLU A 252 -14.85 4.39 -17.88
C GLU A 252 -14.85 4.40 -16.34
N ILE A 253 -15.13 5.57 -15.76
CA ILE A 253 -15.07 5.74 -14.29
C ILE A 253 -16.35 5.14 -13.72
N PRO A 254 -16.23 4.14 -12.82
CA PRO A 254 -17.40 3.58 -12.15
C PRO A 254 -18.13 4.64 -11.31
N LYS A 255 -19.47 4.64 -11.37
CA LYS A 255 -20.30 5.52 -10.51
C LYS A 255 -20.36 5.08 -9.04
N VAL A 256 -19.52 4.14 -8.65
CA VAL A 256 -19.48 3.53 -7.33
C VAL A 256 -18.49 4.28 -6.44
N ASN A 257 -18.85 4.48 -5.18
CA ASN A 257 -17.94 5.04 -4.19
C ASN A 257 -16.91 3.97 -3.74
N VAL A 258 -15.83 3.85 -4.51
CA VAL A 258 -14.76 2.86 -4.29
C VAL A 258 -14.18 2.96 -2.87
N GLU A 259 -13.89 4.18 -2.42
CA GLU A 259 -13.29 4.39 -1.08
C GLU A 259 -14.26 4.05 0.03
N GLY A 260 -15.55 4.35 -0.15
CA GLY A 260 -16.60 3.98 0.79
C GLY A 260 -16.67 2.47 0.96
N LEU A 261 -16.56 1.71 -0.15
CA LEU A 261 -16.50 0.25 -0.12
C LEU A 261 -15.24 -0.25 0.61
N VAL A 262 -14.07 0.23 0.24
CA VAL A 262 -12.80 -0.16 0.87
C VAL A 262 -12.81 0.16 2.35
N LYS A 263 -13.27 1.35 2.73
CA LYS A 263 -13.37 1.75 4.13
C LYS A 263 -14.33 0.85 4.92
N LYS A 264 -15.48 0.51 4.35
CA LYS A 264 -16.48 -0.34 5.04
C LYS A 264 -15.99 -1.78 5.24
N TYR A 265 -15.38 -2.38 4.21
CA TYR A 265 -15.15 -3.83 4.20
C TYR A 265 -13.68 -4.24 4.37
N CYS A 266 -12.74 -3.31 4.25
CA CYS A 266 -11.30 -3.61 4.38
C CYS A 266 -10.64 -2.99 5.62
N THR A 267 -11.33 -2.17 6.43
CA THR A 267 -10.76 -1.66 7.68
C THR A 267 -10.92 -2.70 8.80
N PRO A 268 -9.87 -2.97 9.60
CA PRO A 268 -10.03 -3.74 10.83
C PRO A 268 -11.00 -3.01 11.77
N HIS A 269 -11.90 -3.77 12.40
CA HIS A 269 -12.79 -3.22 13.42
C HIS A 269 -11.96 -2.65 14.59
N PRO A 270 -12.27 -1.45 15.11
CA PRO A 270 -11.46 -0.82 16.17
C PRO A 270 -11.57 -1.48 17.56
N SER A 271 -12.34 -2.54 17.71
CA SER A 271 -12.44 -3.27 18.98
C SER A 271 -11.66 -4.58 18.91
N PRO A 272 -10.62 -4.77 19.75
CA PRO A 272 -10.13 -6.10 20.01
C PRO A 272 -11.25 -6.88 20.71
N LEU A 273 -11.69 -8.00 20.12
CA LEU A 273 -12.55 -8.96 20.79
C LEU A 273 -11.88 -9.38 22.11
N PRO A 274 -12.62 -9.58 23.21
CA PRO A 274 -12.03 -9.97 24.48
C PRO A 274 -11.29 -11.30 24.32
N VAL A 275 -10.05 -11.31 24.77
CA VAL A 275 -9.18 -12.49 24.83
C VAL A 275 -9.86 -13.56 25.69
N GLY A 276 -10.42 -14.61 25.06
CA GLY A 276 -11.04 -15.69 25.82
C GLY A 276 -11.99 -16.64 25.07
N ALA A 277 -12.39 -16.35 23.85
CA ALA A 277 -13.21 -17.28 23.07
C ALA A 277 -12.30 -18.18 22.20
N ARG A 278 -12.15 -19.44 22.59
CA ARG A 278 -11.52 -20.48 21.76
C ARG A 278 -12.40 -20.75 20.54
N GLY A 279 -11.97 -20.23 19.42
CA GLY A 279 -12.57 -20.41 18.11
C GLY A 279 -11.86 -19.41 17.20
N GLU A 280 -10.72 -19.81 16.61
CA GLU A 280 -9.94 -18.98 15.71
C GLU A 280 -10.67 -18.77 14.38
N GLU A 281 -11.65 -17.88 14.33
CA GLU A 281 -12.00 -17.22 13.08
C GLU A 281 -11.20 -15.91 13.00
N LYS A 282 -10.08 -15.97 12.29
CA LYS A 282 -9.37 -14.74 11.89
C LYS A 282 -10.36 -13.85 11.15
N PRO A 283 -10.55 -12.58 11.58
CA PRO A 283 -11.23 -11.61 10.73
C PRO A 283 -10.55 -11.64 9.36
N PRO A 284 -11.28 -11.39 8.25
CA PRO A 284 -10.67 -11.39 6.93
C PRO A 284 -9.50 -10.41 6.99
N SER A 285 -8.29 -10.98 7.00
CA SER A 285 -7.07 -10.19 7.05
C SER A 285 -7.10 -9.25 5.86
N CYS A 286 -7.12 -7.95 6.12
CA CYS A 286 -6.88 -6.97 5.06
C CYS A 286 -5.65 -7.42 4.30
N SER A 287 -5.87 -7.85 3.08
CA SER A 287 -4.85 -8.45 2.25
C SER A 287 -3.85 -7.39 1.80
N ALA A 288 -2.64 -7.84 1.53
CA ALA A 288 -1.58 -7.01 0.92
C ALA A 288 -1.93 -6.52 -0.51
N ALA A 289 -3.15 -6.78 -1.01
CA ALA A 289 -3.56 -6.52 -2.38
C ALA A 289 -4.71 -5.49 -2.52
N ILE A 290 -5.03 -4.73 -1.47
CA ILE A 290 -6.09 -3.69 -1.51
C ILE A 290 -5.87 -2.69 -2.67
N TRP A 291 -4.62 -2.36 -2.99
CA TRP A 291 -4.28 -1.50 -4.12
C TRP A 291 -4.89 -1.97 -5.46
N LEU A 292 -5.12 -3.29 -5.61
CA LEU A 292 -5.76 -3.85 -6.79
C LEU A 292 -7.22 -3.42 -6.95
N ILE A 293 -7.93 -3.12 -5.85
CA ILE A 293 -9.32 -2.64 -5.92
C ILE A 293 -9.37 -1.32 -6.68
N TYR A 294 -8.36 -0.48 -6.54
CA TYR A 294 -8.27 0.81 -7.23
C TYR A 294 -7.76 0.69 -8.67
N VAL A 295 -6.78 -0.20 -8.88
CA VAL A 295 -6.11 -0.31 -10.18
C VAL A 295 -6.78 -1.35 -11.08
N GLY A 296 -7.43 -2.36 -10.51
CA GLY A 296 -8.11 -3.43 -11.26
C GLY A 296 -9.27 -2.94 -12.14
N ILE A 297 -9.86 -1.79 -11.80
CA ILE A 297 -10.90 -1.14 -12.61
C ILE A 297 -10.38 -0.61 -13.96
N LEU A 298 -9.06 -0.47 -14.12
CA LEU A 298 -8.45 -0.02 -15.36
C LEU A 298 -8.55 -1.07 -16.49
N GLY A 299 -8.90 -2.30 -16.16
CA GLY A 299 -9.05 -3.42 -17.09
C GLY A 299 -7.73 -4.04 -17.53
N ASP A 300 -6.94 -3.32 -18.33
CA ASP A 300 -5.65 -3.83 -18.81
C ASP A 300 -4.51 -3.51 -17.85
N LEU A 301 -4.04 -4.52 -17.12
CA LEU A 301 -2.90 -4.45 -16.22
C LEU A 301 -1.70 -5.28 -16.71
N SER A 302 -1.67 -5.66 -17.98
CA SER A 302 -0.67 -6.56 -18.57
C SER A 302 0.78 -6.07 -18.42
N ARG A 303 0.96 -4.76 -18.29
CA ARG A 303 2.29 -4.16 -18.06
C ARG A 303 2.79 -4.31 -16.62
N LEU A 304 1.89 -4.47 -15.64
CA LEU A 304 2.31 -4.60 -14.24
C LEU A 304 2.77 -6.03 -13.95
N PRO A 305 3.88 -6.22 -13.25
CA PRO A 305 4.37 -7.55 -12.85
C PRO A 305 3.53 -8.11 -11.70
N LEU A 306 2.36 -8.63 -12.02
CA LEU A 306 1.43 -9.20 -11.04
C LEU A 306 1.95 -10.54 -10.52
N THR A 307 1.78 -10.78 -9.22
CA THR A 307 1.99 -12.09 -8.61
C THR A 307 0.85 -13.04 -8.99
N LYS A 308 1.04 -14.35 -8.81
CA LYS A 308 -0.01 -15.36 -9.04
C LYS A 308 -1.27 -15.10 -8.22
N ILE A 309 -1.12 -14.59 -7.00
CA ILE A 309 -2.25 -14.26 -6.12
C ILE A 309 -3.01 -13.04 -6.68
N GLU A 310 -2.30 -12.00 -7.06
CA GLU A 310 -2.90 -10.79 -7.63
C GLU A 310 -3.62 -11.08 -8.95
N GLN A 311 -3.01 -11.90 -9.81
CA GLN A 311 -3.64 -12.34 -11.06
C GLN A 311 -4.92 -13.13 -10.77
N LYS A 312 -4.87 -14.07 -9.81
CA LYS A 312 -6.03 -14.86 -9.41
C LYS A 312 -7.18 -13.98 -8.88
N ILE A 313 -6.88 -12.93 -8.11
CA ILE A 313 -7.90 -11.98 -7.63
C ILE A 313 -8.67 -11.37 -8.81
N LEU A 314 -7.97 -10.97 -9.87
CA LEU A 314 -8.56 -10.38 -11.06
C LEU A 314 -9.33 -11.42 -11.90
N ASP A 315 -8.76 -12.60 -12.07
CA ASP A 315 -9.35 -13.66 -12.89
C ASP A 315 -10.63 -14.24 -12.25
N ASP A 316 -10.68 -14.26 -10.91
CA ASP A 316 -11.84 -14.76 -10.14
C ASP A 316 -13.02 -13.75 -10.13
N VAL A 317 -12.88 -12.52 -10.68
CA VAL A 317 -13.99 -11.57 -10.78
C VAL A 317 -15.01 -12.07 -11.81
N PRO A 318 -16.29 -12.31 -11.42
CA PRO A 318 -17.32 -12.75 -12.36
C PRO A 318 -17.48 -11.81 -13.54
N LYS A 319 -17.57 -12.37 -14.75
CA LYS A 319 -17.75 -11.59 -15.98
C LYS A 319 -19.20 -11.10 -16.16
N GLU A 320 -20.14 -11.87 -15.62
CA GLU A 320 -21.58 -11.59 -15.68
C GLU A 320 -22.13 -11.18 -14.32
N VAL A 321 -23.28 -10.51 -14.32
CA VAL A 321 -24.03 -10.19 -13.11
C VAL A 321 -24.65 -11.47 -12.56
N LEU A 322 -24.41 -11.76 -11.29
CA LEU A 322 -24.97 -12.91 -10.58
C LEU A 322 -26.44 -12.63 -10.23
N LYS A 323 -27.35 -13.55 -10.55
CA LYS A 323 -28.79 -13.29 -10.56
C LYS A 323 -29.54 -13.77 -9.32
N SER A 324 -28.88 -14.55 -8.45
CA SER A 324 -29.52 -15.13 -7.27
C SER A 324 -28.58 -15.14 -6.07
N ASP A 325 -29.17 -15.17 -4.87
CA ASP A 325 -28.43 -15.32 -3.61
C ASP A 325 -27.60 -16.59 -3.59
N PHE A 326 -28.07 -17.64 -4.21
CA PHE A 326 -27.33 -18.90 -4.31
C PHE A 326 -26.08 -18.74 -5.20
N GLU A 327 -26.18 -18.06 -6.36
CA GLU A 327 -25.05 -17.78 -7.21
C GLU A 327 -24.03 -16.87 -6.50
N LEU A 328 -24.49 -15.79 -5.84
CA LEU A 328 -23.66 -14.90 -5.04
C LEU A 328 -22.89 -15.67 -3.96
N TYR A 329 -23.61 -16.48 -3.19
CA TYR A 329 -23.00 -17.25 -2.10
C TYR A 329 -21.98 -18.27 -2.62
N LYS A 330 -22.34 -19.08 -3.61
CA LYS A 330 -21.45 -20.11 -4.18
C LYS A 330 -20.19 -19.52 -4.81
N THR A 331 -20.33 -18.36 -5.44
CA THR A 331 -19.20 -17.68 -6.08
C THR A 331 -18.27 -17.08 -5.03
N PHE A 332 -18.82 -16.43 -3.98
CA PHE A 332 -18.02 -15.61 -3.08
C PHE A 332 -17.65 -16.27 -1.75
N GLN A 333 -18.22 -17.43 -1.37
CA GLN A 333 -17.94 -18.11 -0.09
C GLN A 333 -16.44 -18.36 0.19
N ASN A 334 -15.63 -18.52 -0.86
CA ASN A 334 -14.18 -18.72 -0.78
C ASN A 334 -13.38 -17.62 -1.49
N ALA A 335 -14.07 -16.58 -1.97
CA ALA A 335 -13.42 -15.50 -2.69
C ALA A 335 -12.72 -14.53 -1.73
N ARG A 336 -11.68 -13.89 -2.22
CA ARG A 336 -11.02 -12.81 -1.51
C ARG A 336 -11.89 -11.56 -1.52
N ILE A 337 -11.75 -10.74 -0.48
CA ILE A 337 -12.52 -9.48 -0.38
C ILE A 337 -12.27 -8.55 -1.59
N GLU A 338 -11.03 -8.53 -2.11
CA GLU A 338 -10.67 -7.73 -3.27
C GLU A 338 -11.46 -8.15 -4.52
N THR A 339 -11.63 -9.45 -4.74
CA THR A 339 -12.44 -9.99 -5.85
C THR A 339 -13.91 -9.54 -5.73
N ILE A 340 -14.47 -9.62 -4.52
CA ILE A 340 -15.85 -9.21 -4.26
C ILE A 340 -16.05 -7.71 -4.46
N LEU A 341 -15.10 -6.89 -3.99
CA LEU A 341 -15.16 -5.45 -4.16
C LEU A 341 -14.93 -5.02 -5.62
N LEU A 342 -14.06 -5.69 -6.36
CA LEU A 342 -13.94 -5.47 -7.81
C LEU A 342 -15.22 -5.82 -8.54
N TYR A 343 -15.88 -6.92 -8.18
CA TYR A 343 -17.20 -7.25 -8.73
C TYR A 343 -18.24 -6.17 -8.39
N ALA A 344 -18.25 -5.68 -7.14
CA ALA A 344 -19.12 -4.58 -6.73
C ALA A 344 -18.95 -3.33 -7.61
N ILE A 345 -17.70 -2.99 -7.94
CA ILE A 345 -17.37 -1.79 -8.69
C ILE A 345 -17.66 -1.96 -10.18
N LEU A 346 -17.32 -3.13 -10.73
CA LEU A 346 -17.36 -3.37 -12.19
C LEU A 346 -18.68 -3.93 -12.69
N LYS A 347 -19.49 -4.54 -11.83
CA LYS A 347 -20.67 -5.31 -12.24
C LYS A 347 -21.91 -4.98 -11.42
N ASP A 348 -21.93 -5.24 -10.13
CA ASP A 348 -23.12 -5.12 -9.28
C ASP A 348 -22.78 -4.80 -7.83
N GLU A 349 -22.88 -3.51 -7.49
CA GLU A 349 -22.67 -3.04 -6.11
C GLU A 349 -23.71 -3.59 -5.15
N VAL A 350 -24.98 -3.67 -5.58
CA VAL A 350 -26.10 -4.07 -4.73
C VAL A 350 -25.97 -5.54 -4.33
N GLY A 351 -25.76 -6.41 -5.30
CA GLY A 351 -25.57 -7.84 -5.05
C GLY A 351 -24.33 -8.15 -4.21
N ALA A 352 -23.21 -7.46 -4.47
CA ALA A 352 -22.00 -7.63 -3.67
C ALA A 352 -22.20 -7.17 -2.20
N ARG A 353 -22.87 -6.05 -1.97
CA ARG A 353 -23.22 -5.58 -0.62
C ARG A 353 -24.15 -6.54 0.08
N HIS A 354 -25.18 -7.02 -0.62
CA HIS A 354 -26.09 -8.02 -0.08
C HIS A 354 -25.35 -9.28 0.34
N TYR A 355 -24.42 -9.77 -0.47
CA TYR A 355 -23.58 -10.90 -0.07
C TYR A 355 -22.76 -10.60 1.20
N LEU A 356 -22.09 -9.45 1.23
CA LEU A 356 -21.16 -9.11 2.33
C LEU A 356 -21.88 -8.79 3.65
N ASP A 357 -23.08 -8.17 3.59
CA ASP A 357 -23.82 -7.73 4.77
C ASP A 357 -24.78 -8.80 5.28
N ASP A 358 -25.39 -9.60 4.38
CA ASP A 358 -26.51 -10.49 4.75
C ASP A 358 -26.20 -11.99 4.54
N LEU A 359 -25.57 -12.35 3.43
CA LEU A 359 -25.46 -13.76 3.06
C LEU A 359 -24.20 -14.45 3.59
N ARG A 360 -23.10 -13.72 3.72
CA ARG A 360 -21.76 -14.25 4.01
C ARG A 360 -21.70 -15.10 5.28
N GLU A 361 -22.44 -14.73 6.31
CA GLU A 361 -22.43 -15.41 7.60
C GLU A 361 -23.40 -16.61 7.67
N ILE A 362 -24.19 -16.84 6.61
CA ILE A 362 -25.12 -17.96 6.55
C ILE A 362 -24.31 -19.26 6.44
N LYS A 363 -24.55 -20.20 7.38
CA LYS A 363 -23.92 -21.52 7.41
C LYS A 363 -24.98 -22.58 7.56
N LEU A 364 -24.77 -23.73 6.94
CA LEU A 364 -25.62 -24.89 7.16
C LEU A 364 -25.34 -25.52 8.52
N ASP A 365 -26.39 -25.94 9.21
CA ASP A 365 -26.30 -26.65 10.49
C ASP A 365 -26.17 -28.18 10.28
N ILE A 366 -26.61 -28.70 9.11
CA ILE A 366 -26.42 -30.12 8.75
C ILE A 366 -25.00 -30.39 8.26
N THR A 367 -24.54 -31.58 8.53
CA THR A 367 -23.22 -32.07 8.14
C THR A 367 -23.33 -33.35 7.33
N GLY A 368 -22.23 -33.82 6.72
CA GLY A 368 -22.19 -35.11 6.06
C GLY A 368 -22.51 -36.28 7.00
N LYS A 369 -22.27 -36.19 8.32
CA LYS A 369 -22.65 -37.20 9.32
C LYS A 369 -24.16 -37.26 9.50
N ASP A 370 -24.85 -36.14 9.48
CA ASP A 370 -26.30 -36.10 9.56
C ASP A 370 -26.92 -36.84 8.36
N LEU A 371 -26.38 -36.62 7.14
CA LEU A 371 -26.82 -37.34 5.93
C LEU A 371 -26.56 -38.84 6.01
N GLN A 372 -25.42 -39.26 6.59
CA GLN A 372 -25.14 -40.71 6.83
C GLN A 372 -26.14 -41.33 7.81
N THR A 373 -26.50 -40.61 8.88
CA THR A 373 -27.50 -41.07 9.87
C THR A 373 -28.88 -41.23 9.22
N LEU A 374 -29.19 -40.46 8.20
CA LEU A 374 -30.40 -40.60 7.39
C LEU A 374 -30.31 -41.77 6.38
N GLY A 375 -29.21 -42.51 6.33
CA GLY A 375 -29.02 -43.62 5.41
C GLY A 375 -28.51 -43.24 4.01
N ILE A 376 -28.20 -41.96 3.77
CA ILE A 376 -27.66 -41.53 2.49
C ILE A 376 -26.14 -41.81 2.48
N LYS A 377 -25.68 -42.61 1.50
CA LYS A 377 -24.26 -42.94 1.37
C LYS A 377 -23.47 -41.77 0.79
N PRO A 378 -22.20 -41.53 1.23
CA PRO A 378 -21.34 -40.53 0.64
C PRO A 378 -21.23 -40.70 -0.87
N SER A 379 -21.64 -39.69 -1.60
CA SER A 379 -21.67 -39.66 -3.06
C SER A 379 -21.78 -38.21 -3.56
N PRO A 380 -21.63 -37.93 -4.85
CA PRO A 380 -21.91 -36.62 -5.42
C PRO A 380 -23.30 -36.05 -5.10
N LYS A 381 -24.27 -36.91 -4.76
CA LYS A 381 -25.61 -36.55 -4.29
C LYS A 381 -25.59 -35.65 -3.05
N TYR A 382 -24.56 -35.79 -2.19
CA TYR A 382 -24.38 -34.91 -1.02
C TYR A 382 -24.32 -33.44 -1.42
N GLN A 383 -23.59 -33.10 -2.48
CA GLN A 383 -23.48 -31.71 -2.95
C GLN A 383 -24.84 -31.16 -3.39
N VAL A 384 -25.63 -31.98 -4.09
CA VAL A 384 -26.97 -31.58 -4.53
C VAL A 384 -27.87 -31.30 -3.32
N ILE A 385 -27.82 -32.18 -2.30
CA ILE A 385 -28.61 -32.01 -1.07
C ILE A 385 -28.17 -30.71 -0.33
N PHE A 386 -26.88 -30.53 -0.12
CA PHE A 386 -26.38 -29.32 0.52
C PHE A 386 -26.73 -28.04 -0.27
N ASP A 387 -26.70 -28.09 -1.59
CA ASP A 387 -27.06 -26.95 -2.43
C ASP A 387 -28.57 -26.62 -2.31
N GLU A 388 -29.44 -27.60 -2.23
CA GLU A 388 -30.90 -27.37 -2.03
C GLU A 388 -31.22 -26.89 -0.62
N VAL A 389 -30.56 -27.43 0.39
CA VAL A 389 -30.69 -26.93 1.76
C VAL A 389 -30.18 -25.50 1.87
N LEU A 390 -29.02 -25.21 1.22
CA LEU A 390 -28.47 -23.88 1.18
C LEU A 390 -29.42 -22.87 0.49
N LYS A 391 -30.03 -23.21 -0.65
CA LYS A 391 -31.01 -22.38 -1.30
C LYS A 391 -32.18 -22.02 -0.37
N ALA A 392 -32.71 -23.02 0.37
CA ALA A 392 -33.78 -22.79 1.34
C ALA A 392 -33.31 -21.88 2.49
N LYS A 393 -32.08 -22.09 3.00
CA LYS A 393 -31.54 -21.28 4.09
C LYS A 393 -31.23 -19.85 3.67
N LEU A 394 -30.78 -19.62 2.43
CA LEU A 394 -30.57 -18.28 1.89
C LEU A 394 -31.91 -17.52 1.76
N GLN A 395 -33.00 -18.23 1.36
CA GLN A 395 -34.35 -17.63 1.31
C GLN A 395 -34.94 -17.36 2.70
N ASN A 396 -34.65 -18.20 3.67
CA ASN A 396 -35.12 -18.06 5.05
C ASN A 396 -33.99 -18.43 6.04
N PRO A 397 -33.16 -17.45 6.47
CA PRO A 397 -32.03 -17.68 7.39
C PRO A 397 -32.43 -18.26 8.76
N LYS A 398 -33.74 -18.25 9.10
CA LYS A 398 -34.26 -18.73 10.39
C LYS A 398 -34.55 -20.23 10.41
N ILE A 399 -34.45 -20.94 9.30
CA ILE A 399 -34.64 -22.40 9.30
C ILE A 399 -33.63 -23.07 10.22
N THR A 400 -34.13 -24.00 10.98
CA THR A 400 -33.37 -24.75 12.00
C THR A 400 -32.71 -25.99 11.39
N LYS A 401 -31.78 -26.63 12.13
CA LYS A 401 -31.20 -27.88 11.73
C LYS A 401 -32.26 -28.94 11.44
N THR A 402 -33.39 -28.98 12.17
CA THR A 402 -34.49 -29.86 11.93
C THR A 402 -35.13 -29.65 10.58
N ASP A 403 -35.35 -28.37 10.22
CA ASP A 403 -35.91 -28.03 8.91
C ASP A 403 -34.95 -28.42 7.77
N GLU A 404 -33.65 -28.20 7.96
CA GLU A 404 -32.62 -28.62 7.02
C GLU A 404 -32.62 -30.17 6.79
N ILE A 405 -32.78 -30.95 7.87
CA ILE A 405 -32.91 -32.40 7.80
C ILE A 405 -34.20 -32.80 7.04
N GLU A 406 -35.31 -32.10 7.26
CA GLU A 406 -36.55 -32.40 6.53
C GLU A 406 -36.43 -32.16 5.02
N ILE A 407 -35.69 -31.09 4.63
CA ILE A 407 -35.37 -30.84 3.22
C ILE A 407 -34.51 -31.95 2.67
N ALA A 408 -33.46 -32.38 3.43
CA ALA A 408 -32.57 -33.47 3.02
C ALA A 408 -33.30 -34.82 2.85
N LYS A 409 -34.32 -35.11 3.67
CA LYS A 409 -35.13 -36.35 3.61
C LYS A 409 -35.86 -36.53 2.29
N LYS A 410 -36.21 -35.46 1.60
CA LYS A 410 -36.87 -35.52 0.28
C LYS A 410 -36.01 -36.26 -0.77
N TYR A 411 -34.72 -36.38 -0.53
CA TYR A 411 -33.75 -37.06 -1.38
C TYR A 411 -33.45 -38.51 -0.97
N LEU A 412 -34.19 -39.07 0.03
CA LEU A 412 -34.08 -40.47 0.43
C LEU A 412 -34.78 -41.39 -0.55
N SER A 413 -35.76 -40.86 -1.32
CA SER A 413 -36.70 -41.67 -2.13
C SER A 413 -36.22 -41.98 -3.54
N ASP A 414 -35.06 -41.46 -3.94
CA ASP A 414 -34.42 -41.63 -5.24
C ASP A 414 -33.05 -42.33 -5.11
#